data_f54914349b44c618c8e4d343c925ff35
#
_entry.id   f54914349b44c618c8e4d343c925ff35
#
_cell.length_a   1.000
_cell.length_b   1.000
_cell.length_c   1.000
_cell.angle_alpha   90.00
_cell.angle_beta   90.00
_cell.angle_gamma   90.00
#
_symmetry.space_group_name_H-M   'P 1'
#
loop_
_entity.id
_entity.type
_entity.pdbx_description
1 polymer ?
#
loop_
_entity_poly.entity_id
_entity_poly.type
_entity_poly.pdbx_seq_one_letter_code
_entity_poly.pdbx_strand_id
1 'polypeptide(L)'
;MDWAWRIGLAVVGLSWLRRTFYTVQWRHGGAVKKFMGIIFSGALLALPMAPAAAQADYPGKTVRLVHGFTAGGISDVLARSIGARLTASLGQQVVVDPRPGAGTTIASEQIARSPADGYTLFLQDITTHAINASLYRRLPYDSVRDFTPVTLIAATPLMLVVHPSLPAKSVKELVAIAKKRPDEISYGSSGNGTIVHLAGEMLKVMADIKMIHVPYKGSPQAITGLLGGEVALLFSTMPPAMPMVAAGKLRALGVTTPQRTGAALEVPTMQEAGLKDFELVLYSGILAPRGVPRAVVDKLNVEFGKAVRLPEVQNVYSKVGALPVTNTPEAFAAHIQSEMVKLGKLVQLSGARVD
;
A
#
# COMPACT_ATOMS: atom_id res chain seq x y z
N MET A 1 -14.80 33.76 -41.50
CA MET A 1 -15.15 34.30 -40.15
C MET A 1 -14.09 33.81 -39.21
N ASP A 2 -13.18 34.72 -38.92
CA ASP A 2 -11.93 34.51 -38.21
C ASP A 2 -12.14 34.34 -36.71
N TRP A 3 -11.39 33.41 -36.10
CA TRP A 3 -11.04 33.47 -34.70
C TRP A 3 -9.57 33.16 -34.51
N ALA A 4 -8.78 34.22 -34.44
CA ALA A 4 -7.36 34.21 -34.08
C ALA A 4 -7.19 34.09 -32.55
N TRP A 5 -6.45 33.11 -32.07
CA TRP A 5 -6.00 33.00 -30.69
C TRP A 5 -4.70 33.77 -30.51
N ARG A 6 -4.75 34.86 -29.74
CA ARG A 6 -3.57 35.62 -29.31
C ARG A 6 -2.90 34.90 -28.14
N ILE A 7 -1.70 34.42 -28.40
CA ILE A 7 -0.79 33.96 -27.33
C ILE A 7 -0.06 35.18 -26.81
N GLY A 8 -0.34 35.56 -25.55
CA GLY A 8 0.38 36.63 -24.84
C GLY A 8 1.64 36.04 -24.19
N LEU A 9 2.80 36.29 -24.79
CA LEU A 9 4.10 36.10 -24.14
C LEU A 9 4.37 37.31 -23.22
N ALA A 10 4.37 37.07 -21.90
CA ALA A 10 4.86 38.03 -20.92
C ALA A 10 6.38 37.95 -20.89
N VAL A 11 7.03 38.95 -21.54
CA VAL A 11 8.46 39.22 -21.40
C VAL A 11 8.65 40.00 -20.11
N VAL A 12 9.18 39.35 -19.07
CA VAL A 12 9.65 40.02 -17.86
C VAL A 12 11.01 40.64 -18.18
N GLY A 13 11.07 41.97 -18.11
CA GLY A 13 12.22 42.77 -18.48
C GLY A 13 13.44 42.56 -17.59
N LEU A 14 14.56 42.32 -18.22
CA LEU A 14 15.90 42.53 -17.68
C LEU A 14 16.32 43.95 -18.02
N SER A 15 16.03 44.93 -17.16
CA SER A 15 16.65 46.24 -17.15
C SER A 15 17.59 46.29 -15.96
N TRP A 16 18.89 46.24 -16.18
CA TRP A 16 19.97 46.78 -15.35
C TRP A 16 21.34 46.33 -15.92
N LEU A 17 21.71 46.88 -17.06
CA LEU A 17 23.10 46.96 -17.50
C LEU A 17 23.35 48.42 -17.93
N ARG A 18 23.67 49.28 -16.96
CA ARG A 18 24.21 50.59 -17.25
C ARG A 18 25.66 50.42 -17.73
N ARG A 19 25.87 50.71 -19.03
CA ARG A 19 27.21 50.90 -19.57
C ARG A 19 27.73 52.28 -19.09
N THR A 20 28.72 52.24 -18.20
CA THR A 20 29.43 53.47 -17.80
C THR A 20 30.60 53.64 -18.76
N PHE A 21 30.49 54.63 -19.63
CA PHE A 21 31.59 55.00 -20.47
C PHE A 21 32.41 56.06 -19.73
N TYR A 22 33.68 55.82 -19.51
CA TYR A 22 34.64 56.79 -19.03
C TYR A 22 35.40 57.30 -20.23
N THR A 23 35.31 58.65 -20.53
CA THR A 23 36.16 59.37 -21.48
C THR A 23 37.30 60.00 -20.71
N VAL A 24 38.53 59.52 -20.92
CA VAL A 24 39.74 60.17 -20.41
C VAL A 24 40.24 61.19 -21.50
N GLN A 25 40.22 62.52 -21.17
CA GLN A 25 40.67 63.56 -22.07
C GLN A 25 42.10 63.95 -21.69
N TRP A 26 43.05 63.63 -22.56
CA TRP A 26 44.44 64.14 -22.46
C TRP A 26 44.64 65.28 -23.45
N ARG A 27 45.08 66.41 -22.95
CA ARG A 27 45.34 67.61 -23.74
C ARG A 27 46.85 67.85 -23.91
N HIS A 28 47.42 67.51 -25.05
CA HIS A 28 48.71 67.97 -25.51
C HIS A 28 48.61 68.29 -27.00
N GLY A 29 48.85 69.55 -27.34
CA GLY A 29 49.22 70.16 -28.66
C GLY A 29 48.61 69.47 -29.90
N GLY A 30 47.46 70.01 -30.37
CA GLY A 30 47.14 70.08 -31.79
C GLY A 30 46.95 68.77 -32.56
N ALA A 31 46.14 67.84 -32.12
CA ALA A 31 45.35 66.89 -32.93
C ALA A 31 44.69 65.84 -32.02
N VAL A 32 43.37 65.86 -31.96
CA VAL A 32 42.63 64.86 -31.16
C VAL A 32 42.41 63.60 -31.99
N LYS A 33 43.20 62.53 -31.73
CA LYS A 33 42.89 61.23 -32.24
C LYS A 33 42.11 60.48 -31.14
N LYS A 34 40.83 60.17 -31.37
CA LYS A 34 40.03 59.36 -30.50
C LYS A 34 40.43 57.91 -30.71
N PHE A 35 41.12 57.30 -29.73
CA PHE A 35 41.29 55.89 -29.65
C PHE A 35 40.19 55.31 -28.71
N MET A 36 39.33 54.49 -29.27
CA MET A 36 38.31 53.79 -28.55
C MET A 36 38.90 52.44 -28.08
N GLY A 37 39.48 52.43 -26.87
CA GLY A 37 39.99 51.23 -26.25
C GLY A 37 38.86 50.48 -25.56
N ILE A 38 38.50 49.34 -26.06
CA ILE A 38 37.58 48.39 -25.38
C ILE A 38 38.43 47.60 -24.39
N ILE A 39 38.32 47.94 -23.10
CA ILE A 39 38.87 47.08 -22.04
C ILE A 39 37.82 46.03 -21.74
N PHE A 40 38.08 44.79 -22.20
CA PHE A 40 37.33 43.60 -21.79
C PHE A 40 37.78 43.26 -20.36
N SER A 41 37.11 43.77 -19.34
CA SER A 41 37.25 43.26 -17.97
C SER A 41 36.51 41.95 -17.90
N GLY A 42 37.26 40.86 -18.04
CA GLY A 42 36.80 39.51 -17.74
C GLY A 42 36.53 39.38 -16.27
N ALA A 43 35.32 39.74 -15.82
CA ALA A 43 34.77 39.29 -14.54
C ALA A 43 34.46 37.79 -14.69
N LEU A 44 35.42 36.95 -14.32
CA LEU A 44 35.20 35.52 -14.13
C LEU A 44 34.16 35.41 -13.03
N LEU A 45 32.89 35.21 -13.42
CA LEU A 45 31.81 34.81 -12.51
C LEU A 45 32.19 33.47 -11.92
N ALA A 46 32.87 33.47 -10.77
CA ALA A 46 32.94 32.36 -9.88
C ALA A 46 31.51 32.10 -9.37
N LEU A 47 30.72 31.34 -10.14
CA LEU A 47 29.51 30.69 -9.61
C LEU A 47 29.98 29.88 -8.41
N PRO A 48 29.43 30.13 -7.19
CA PRO A 48 29.66 29.22 -6.12
C PRO A 48 29.09 27.86 -6.60
N MET A 49 29.97 26.91 -6.91
CA MET A 49 29.58 25.51 -6.93
C MET A 49 29.08 25.25 -5.51
N ALA A 50 27.76 25.30 -5.33
CA ALA A 50 27.14 24.73 -4.15
C ALA A 50 27.74 23.32 -4.05
N PRO A 51 28.36 22.94 -2.91
CA PRO A 51 28.80 21.57 -2.75
C PRO A 51 27.57 20.71 -3.07
N ALA A 52 27.69 19.82 -4.05
CA ALA A 52 26.74 18.75 -4.23
C ALA A 52 26.68 18.11 -2.84
N ALA A 53 25.59 18.35 -2.12
CA ALA A 53 25.38 17.74 -0.82
C ALA A 53 25.62 16.25 -1.06
N ALA A 54 26.75 15.73 -0.59
CA ALA A 54 27.07 14.32 -0.67
C ALA A 54 25.81 13.64 -0.14
N GLN A 55 25.17 12.92 -1.02
CA GLN A 55 23.88 12.27 -0.70
C GLN A 55 24.23 11.30 0.41
N ALA A 56 23.94 11.72 1.65
CA ALA A 56 24.27 10.95 2.84
C ALA A 56 23.78 9.53 2.59
N ASP A 57 24.65 8.54 2.79
CA ASP A 57 24.34 7.14 2.49
C ASP A 57 23.03 6.76 3.20
N TYR A 58 21.95 6.73 2.45
CA TYR A 58 20.66 6.28 2.97
C TYR A 58 20.71 4.75 3.15
N PRO A 59 20.20 4.18 4.25
CA PRO A 59 19.76 4.88 5.46
C PRO A 59 20.93 5.14 6.45
N GLY A 60 20.96 6.34 7.05
CA GLY A 60 21.91 6.70 8.12
C GLY A 60 21.33 6.54 9.53
N LYS A 61 20.06 6.15 9.67
CA LYS A 61 19.35 5.96 10.97
C LYS A 61 18.30 4.85 10.84
N THR A 62 17.69 4.47 11.95
CA THR A 62 16.61 3.48 12.04
C THR A 62 15.49 3.77 11.04
N VAL A 63 15.04 2.74 10.31
CA VAL A 63 13.88 2.77 9.41
C VAL A 63 12.68 2.17 10.15
N ARG A 64 11.53 2.85 10.11
CA ARG A 64 10.27 2.35 10.67
C ARG A 64 9.44 1.74 9.57
N LEU A 65 9.03 0.49 9.74
CA LEU A 65 8.08 -0.22 8.88
C LEU A 65 6.74 -0.32 9.61
N VAL A 66 5.84 0.61 9.29
CA VAL A 66 4.51 0.70 9.89
C VAL A 66 3.56 -0.24 9.16
N HIS A 67 2.58 -0.81 9.86
CA HIS A 67 1.42 -1.48 9.26
C HIS A 67 0.14 -1.20 10.05
N GLY A 68 -1.01 -1.26 9.35
CA GLY A 68 -2.31 -0.83 9.89
C GLY A 68 -3.11 -1.90 10.63
N PHE A 69 -2.52 -3.05 11.00
CA PHE A 69 -3.20 -4.15 11.67
C PHE A 69 -2.55 -4.52 13.00
N THR A 70 -3.24 -5.32 13.81
CA THR A 70 -2.69 -5.83 15.07
C THR A 70 -1.61 -6.90 14.82
N ALA A 71 -0.76 -7.10 15.81
CA ALA A 71 0.26 -8.16 15.78
C ALA A 71 -0.37 -9.55 15.57
N GLY A 72 0.36 -10.47 14.94
CA GLY A 72 -0.05 -11.85 14.65
C GLY A 72 -0.93 -12.01 13.40
N GLY A 73 -1.33 -10.94 12.72
CA GLY A 73 -1.94 -10.99 11.40
C GLY A 73 -0.90 -11.11 10.28
N ILE A 74 -1.38 -11.27 9.04
CA ILE A 74 -0.48 -11.46 7.88
C ILE A 74 0.51 -10.30 7.71
N SER A 75 0.08 -9.05 7.86
CA SER A 75 0.95 -7.88 7.73
C SER A 75 2.09 -7.87 8.75
N ASP A 76 1.84 -8.30 9.99
CA ASP A 76 2.87 -8.41 11.03
C ASP A 76 3.88 -9.53 10.70
N VAL A 77 3.39 -10.69 10.25
CA VAL A 77 4.25 -11.82 9.86
C VAL A 77 5.16 -11.43 8.69
N LEU A 78 4.60 -10.81 7.64
CA LEU A 78 5.36 -10.33 6.48
C LEU A 78 6.37 -9.25 6.90
N ALA A 79 5.94 -8.23 7.67
CA ALA A 79 6.80 -7.15 8.11
C ALA A 79 8.00 -7.65 8.92
N ARG A 80 7.79 -8.57 9.86
CA ARG A 80 8.87 -9.12 10.70
C ARG A 80 9.83 -10.00 9.90
N SER A 81 9.30 -10.83 8.98
CA SER A 81 10.14 -11.71 8.16
C SER A 81 11.09 -10.92 7.24
N ILE A 82 10.60 -9.84 6.64
CA ILE A 82 11.39 -8.95 5.78
C ILE A 82 12.24 -7.99 6.60
N GLY A 83 11.70 -7.39 7.65
CA GLY A 83 12.36 -6.37 8.47
C GLY A 83 13.69 -6.83 9.06
N ALA A 84 13.75 -8.08 9.54
CA ALA A 84 15.00 -8.68 10.04
C ALA A 84 16.08 -8.76 8.94
N ARG A 85 15.70 -9.04 7.69
CA ARG A 85 16.62 -9.14 6.54
C ARG A 85 17.06 -7.78 6.03
N LEU A 86 16.13 -6.83 5.98
CA LEU A 86 16.44 -5.44 5.65
C LEU A 86 17.39 -4.80 6.66
N THR A 87 17.29 -5.13 7.94
CA THR A 87 18.26 -4.68 8.96
C THR A 87 19.68 -5.08 8.57
N ALA A 88 19.87 -6.30 8.14
CA ALA A 88 21.20 -6.78 7.70
C ALA A 88 21.67 -6.14 6.39
N SER A 89 20.78 -6.00 5.39
CA SER A 89 21.17 -5.49 4.06
C SER A 89 21.32 -3.98 4.02
N LEU A 90 20.55 -3.23 4.82
CA LEU A 90 20.62 -1.78 4.89
C LEU A 90 21.66 -1.26 5.89
N GLY A 91 22.21 -2.12 6.77
CA GLY A 91 23.15 -1.72 7.82
C GLY A 91 22.52 -0.85 8.92
N GLN A 92 21.19 -0.70 8.93
CA GLN A 92 20.42 0.08 9.91
C GLN A 92 19.22 -0.71 10.39
N GLN A 93 18.86 -0.53 11.64
CA GLN A 93 17.73 -1.25 12.23
C GLN A 93 16.42 -0.93 11.51
N VAL A 94 15.64 -1.96 11.18
CA VAL A 94 14.28 -1.85 10.68
C VAL A 94 13.32 -2.27 11.79
N VAL A 95 12.54 -1.32 12.30
CA VAL A 95 11.59 -1.52 13.41
C VAL A 95 10.19 -1.66 12.86
N VAL A 96 9.53 -2.77 13.17
CA VAL A 96 8.12 -3.00 12.82
C VAL A 96 7.23 -2.31 13.84
N ASP A 97 6.33 -1.44 13.38
CA ASP A 97 5.47 -0.58 14.21
C ASP A 97 3.98 -0.76 13.84
N PRO A 98 3.23 -1.62 14.54
CA PRO A 98 1.81 -1.80 14.30
C PRO A 98 0.98 -0.60 14.77
N ARG A 99 0.11 -0.07 13.89
CA ARG A 99 -0.81 1.06 14.13
C ARG A 99 -2.23 0.69 13.71
N PRO A 100 -2.90 -0.21 14.44
CA PRO A 100 -4.20 -0.72 14.06
C PRO A 100 -5.31 0.32 14.26
N GLY A 101 -6.34 0.22 13.43
CA GLY A 101 -7.60 0.96 13.61
C GLY A 101 -8.24 1.44 12.31
N ALA A 102 -9.55 1.57 12.34
CA ALA A 102 -10.42 2.10 11.29
C ALA A 102 -10.10 1.55 9.88
N GLY A 103 -9.97 0.22 9.73
CA GLY A 103 -9.65 -0.39 8.43
C GLY A 103 -8.34 0.12 7.82
N THR A 104 -7.30 0.36 8.64
CA THR A 104 -5.99 0.93 8.29
C THR A 104 -5.96 2.44 8.03
N THR A 105 -7.09 3.15 8.05
CA THR A 105 -7.12 4.59 7.72
C THR A 105 -6.30 5.43 8.70
N ILE A 106 -6.22 5.04 9.99
CA ILE A 106 -5.37 5.73 10.99
C ILE A 106 -3.88 5.65 10.60
N ALA A 107 -3.40 4.46 10.25
CA ALA A 107 -2.01 4.29 9.80
C ALA A 107 -1.76 5.02 8.48
N SER A 108 -2.69 4.92 7.53
CA SER A 108 -2.58 5.60 6.23
C SER A 108 -2.47 7.10 6.38
N GLU A 109 -3.30 7.73 7.22
CA GLU A 109 -3.24 9.17 7.50
C GLU A 109 -1.89 9.57 8.15
N GLN A 110 -1.40 8.77 9.11
CA GLN A 110 -0.11 8.99 9.74
C GLN A 110 1.02 8.97 8.70
N ILE A 111 1.01 8.01 7.78
CA ILE A 111 2.04 7.88 6.74
C ILE A 111 1.95 9.04 5.74
N ALA A 112 0.75 9.39 5.28
CA ALA A 112 0.53 10.50 4.36
C ALA A 112 1.10 11.82 4.89
N ARG A 113 1.11 12.00 6.22
CA ARG A 113 1.65 13.20 6.90
C ARG A 113 3.09 13.04 7.38
N SER A 114 3.73 11.90 7.18
CA SER A 114 5.10 11.66 7.61
C SER A 114 6.11 12.37 6.69
N PRO A 115 7.33 12.68 7.18
CA PRO A 115 8.39 13.24 6.34
C PRO A 115 8.73 12.33 5.16
N ALA A 116 8.94 12.95 3.98
CA ALA A 116 9.29 12.24 2.74
C ALA A 116 10.80 11.94 2.66
N ASP A 117 11.39 11.40 3.72
CA ASP A 117 12.82 11.12 3.85
C ASP A 117 13.18 9.62 3.68
N GLY A 118 12.18 8.76 3.49
CA GLY A 118 12.36 7.31 3.33
C GLY A 118 12.50 6.53 4.65
N TYR A 119 12.51 7.18 5.82
CA TYR A 119 12.68 6.51 7.11
C TYR A 119 11.38 6.04 7.76
N THR A 120 10.25 6.41 7.20
CA THR A 120 8.94 5.86 7.58
C THR A 120 8.31 5.21 6.35
N LEU A 121 8.19 3.89 6.39
CA LEU A 121 7.64 3.07 5.32
C LEU A 121 6.34 2.44 5.79
N PHE A 122 5.46 2.15 4.86
CA PHE A 122 4.17 1.57 5.13
C PHE A 122 4.00 0.23 4.43
N LEU A 123 4.00 -0.86 5.19
CA LEU A 123 3.51 -2.13 4.69
C LEU A 123 1.99 -2.10 4.72
N GLN A 124 1.38 -1.93 3.56
CA GLN A 124 -0.06 -1.80 3.42
C GLN A 124 -0.66 -3.02 2.72
N ASP A 125 -1.84 -3.41 3.17
CA ASP A 125 -2.77 -4.21 2.40
C ASP A 125 -3.36 -3.33 1.29
N ILE A 126 -2.86 -3.52 0.07
CA ILE A 126 -3.19 -2.71 -1.10
C ILE A 126 -4.66 -2.91 -1.49
N THR A 127 -5.17 -4.09 -1.27
CA THR A 127 -6.58 -4.40 -1.55
C THR A 127 -7.49 -3.61 -0.60
N THR A 128 -7.20 -3.61 0.70
CA THR A 128 -7.89 -2.75 1.69
C THR A 128 -7.72 -1.26 1.37
N HIS A 129 -6.53 -0.84 0.96
CA HIS A 129 -6.24 0.54 0.58
C HIS A 129 -7.10 1.01 -0.61
N ALA A 130 -7.26 0.16 -1.61
CA ALA A 130 -8.12 0.41 -2.77
C ALA A 130 -9.61 0.42 -2.41
N ILE A 131 -10.05 -0.48 -1.53
CA ILE A 131 -11.44 -0.55 -1.03
C ILE A 131 -11.80 0.75 -0.31
N ASN A 132 -10.93 1.23 0.58
CA ASN A 132 -11.17 2.42 1.40
C ASN A 132 -11.46 3.66 0.56
N ALA A 133 -10.80 3.80 -0.60
CA ALA A 133 -11.03 4.91 -1.52
C ALA A 133 -12.48 5.02 -2.03
N SER A 134 -13.21 3.89 -2.08
CA SER A 134 -14.60 3.83 -2.55
C SER A 134 -15.61 3.67 -1.42
N LEU A 135 -15.17 3.16 -0.27
CA LEU A 135 -16.03 2.80 0.85
C LEU A 135 -16.33 3.97 1.79
N TYR A 136 -15.31 4.81 2.07
CA TYR A 136 -15.43 5.95 2.96
C TYR A 136 -15.88 7.19 2.18
N ARG A 137 -16.88 7.90 2.71
CA ARG A 137 -17.32 9.18 2.13
C ARG A 137 -16.24 10.26 2.19
N ARG A 138 -15.42 10.25 3.24
CA ARG A 138 -14.31 11.18 3.45
C ARG A 138 -13.13 10.43 4.04
N LEU A 139 -12.06 10.32 3.28
CA LEU A 139 -10.77 9.89 3.78
C LEU A 139 -9.94 11.12 4.16
N PRO A 140 -9.15 11.05 5.25
CA PRO A 140 -8.25 12.14 5.64
C PRO A 140 -6.97 12.19 4.79
N TYR A 141 -6.89 11.40 3.71
CA TYR A 141 -5.78 11.29 2.76
C TYR A 141 -6.30 10.91 1.37
N ASP A 142 -5.49 11.19 0.36
CA ASP A 142 -5.72 10.69 -1.01
C ASP A 142 -4.92 9.39 -1.22
N SER A 143 -5.64 8.29 -1.50
CA SER A 143 -5.04 6.95 -1.65
C SER A 143 -4.01 6.82 -2.79
N VAL A 144 -3.98 7.75 -3.73
CA VAL A 144 -3.00 7.77 -4.84
C VAL A 144 -1.96 8.85 -4.65
N ARG A 145 -2.40 10.09 -4.34
CA ARG A 145 -1.53 11.27 -4.37
C ARG A 145 -0.61 11.39 -3.17
N ASP A 146 -1.01 10.87 -2.01
CA ASP A 146 -0.27 11.08 -0.76
C ASP A 146 0.79 10.00 -0.50
N PHE A 147 0.90 9.03 -1.40
CA PHE A 147 1.84 7.90 -1.27
C PHE A 147 2.75 7.77 -2.49
N THR A 148 3.96 7.32 -2.22
CA THR A 148 4.92 6.88 -3.22
C THR A 148 5.00 5.36 -3.21
N PRO A 149 4.55 4.64 -4.27
CA PRO A 149 4.69 3.20 -4.38
C PRO A 149 6.16 2.78 -4.43
N VAL A 150 6.53 1.74 -3.67
CA VAL A 150 7.87 1.15 -3.69
C VAL A 150 7.86 -0.20 -4.40
N THR A 151 7.11 -1.18 -3.89
CA THR A 151 6.98 -2.51 -4.51
C THR A 151 5.84 -3.30 -3.86
N LEU A 152 5.23 -4.23 -4.60
CA LEU A 152 4.52 -5.36 -4.00
C LEU A 152 5.51 -6.27 -3.28
N ILE A 153 5.05 -7.01 -2.27
CA ILE A 153 5.86 -8.00 -1.55
C ILE A 153 5.19 -9.38 -1.47
N ALA A 154 3.86 -9.44 -1.46
CA ALA A 154 3.13 -10.69 -1.36
C ALA A 154 1.72 -10.62 -1.96
N ALA A 155 1.23 -11.77 -2.44
CA ALA A 155 -0.16 -12.07 -2.73
C ALA A 155 -0.61 -13.20 -1.79
N THR A 156 -1.73 -13.02 -1.06
CA THR A 156 -2.14 -13.93 -0.01
C THR A 156 -3.61 -14.28 -0.14
N PRO A 157 -4.01 -15.57 -0.01
CA PRO A 157 -5.41 -15.95 0.08
C PRO A 157 -6.03 -15.53 1.41
N LEU A 158 -7.35 -15.39 1.41
CA LEU A 158 -8.14 -15.49 2.62
C LEU A 158 -8.70 -16.91 2.73
N MET A 159 -8.99 -17.30 3.96
CA MET A 159 -9.64 -18.59 4.28
C MET A 159 -10.99 -18.33 4.93
N LEU A 160 -12.05 -18.92 4.38
CA LEU A 160 -13.36 -18.97 5.04
C LEU A 160 -13.33 -20.03 6.13
N VAL A 161 -13.50 -19.61 7.37
CA VAL A 161 -13.56 -20.48 8.53
C VAL A 161 -14.88 -20.31 9.28
N VAL A 162 -15.37 -21.40 9.86
CA VAL A 162 -16.60 -21.44 10.65
C VAL A 162 -16.34 -22.03 12.03
N HIS A 163 -17.15 -21.62 13.01
CA HIS A 163 -17.17 -22.27 14.32
C HIS A 163 -17.77 -23.69 14.18
N PRO A 164 -17.25 -24.72 14.87
CA PRO A 164 -17.72 -26.09 14.75
C PRO A 164 -19.20 -26.32 15.13
N SER A 165 -19.78 -25.41 15.95
CA SER A 165 -21.22 -25.45 16.29
C SER A 165 -22.13 -25.13 15.11
N LEU A 166 -21.62 -24.41 14.07
CA LEU A 166 -22.35 -24.24 12.83
C LEU A 166 -22.28 -25.57 12.04
N PRO A 167 -23.42 -26.22 11.74
CA PRO A 167 -23.43 -27.54 11.13
C PRO A 167 -23.18 -27.49 9.62
N ALA A 168 -22.21 -26.67 9.19
CA ALA A 168 -21.76 -26.51 7.81
C ALA A 168 -20.39 -27.18 7.63
N LYS A 169 -20.28 -28.14 6.72
CA LYS A 169 -19.04 -28.83 6.33
C LYS A 169 -18.54 -28.39 4.95
N SER A 170 -19.32 -27.59 4.26
CA SER A 170 -19.02 -27.04 2.92
C SER A 170 -19.63 -25.66 2.76
N VAL A 171 -19.14 -24.91 1.78
CA VAL A 171 -19.72 -23.60 1.39
C VAL A 171 -21.19 -23.77 0.99
N LYS A 172 -21.52 -24.86 0.26
CA LYS A 172 -22.89 -25.16 -0.15
C LYS A 172 -23.83 -25.33 1.05
N GLU A 173 -23.40 -26.07 2.09
CA GLU A 173 -24.17 -26.23 3.32
C GLU A 173 -24.30 -24.92 4.09
N LEU A 174 -23.23 -24.13 4.19
CA LEU A 174 -23.27 -22.79 4.79
C LEU A 174 -24.31 -21.90 4.11
N VAL A 175 -24.31 -21.85 2.78
CA VAL A 175 -25.29 -21.07 2.01
C VAL A 175 -26.71 -21.58 2.25
N ALA A 176 -26.91 -22.91 2.28
CA ALA A 176 -28.22 -23.48 2.54
C ALA A 176 -28.76 -23.12 3.96
N ILE A 177 -27.89 -23.10 4.98
CA ILE A 177 -28.24 -22.67 6.34
C ILE A 177 -28.57 -21.18 6.35
N ALA A 178 -27.73 -20.34 5.74
CA ALA A 178 -27.92 -18.88 5.72
C ALA A 178 -29.23 -18.47 4.98
N LYS A 179 -29.60 -19.19 3.91
CA LYS A 179 -30.88 -18.99 3.22
C LYS A 179 -32.11 -19.30 4.09
N LYS A 180 -31.99 -20.29 4.98
CA LYS A 180 -33.08 -20.66 5.90
C LYS A 180 -33.16 -19.74 7.12
N ARG A 181 -32.10 -19.01 7.43
CA ARG A 181 -31.95 -18.18 8.63
C ARG A 181 -31.44 -16.78 8.25
N PRO A 182 -32.21 -16.00 7.47
CA PRO A 182 -31.80 -14.67 7.04
C PRO A 182 -31.62 -13.76 8.27
N ASP A 183 -30.54 -12.98 8.27
CA ASP A 183 -30.13 -12.06 9.33
C ASP A 183 -29.94 -12.69 10.73
N GLU A 184 -29.78 -14.01 10.83
CA GLU A 184 -29.44 -14.70 12.09
C GLU A 184 -27.98 -15.12 12.17
N ILE A 185 -27.30 -15.22 11.05
CA ILE A 185 -25.88 -15.62 11.00
C ILE A 185 -25.03 -14.37 11.01
N SER A 186 -24.14 -14.27 12.00
CA SER A 186 -23.14 -13.21 12.07
C SER A 186 -21.80 -13.65 11.46
N TYR A 187 -21.13 -12.73 10.78
CA TYR A 187 -19.78 -12.95 10.30
C TYR A 187 -18.82 -11.87 10.82
N GLY A 188 -17.62 -12.30 11.18
CA GLY A 188 -16.57 -11.41 11.65
C GLY A 188 -15.72 -10.84 10.52
N SER A 189 -15.08 -9.71 10.76
CA SER A 189 -14.03 -9.18 9.88
C SER A 189 -12.87 -8.56 10.66
N SER A 190 -11.77 -8.27 9.98
CA SER A 190 -10.64 -7.54 10.56
C SER A 190 -10.87 -6.02 10.65
N GLY A 191 -12.10 -5.56 10.43
CA GLY A 191 -12.53 -4.18 10.49
C GLY A 191 -13.32 -3.76 9.26
N ASN A 192 -14.11 -2.69 9.41
CA ASN A 192 -14.83 -2.09 8.29
C ASN A 192 -13.84 -1.69 7.18
N GLY A 193 -14.21 -1.93 5.93
CA GLY A 193 -13.40 -1.57 4.76
C GLY A 193 -12.23 -2.49 4.45
N THR A 194 -11.97 -3.50 5.27
CA THR A 194 -10.91 -4.47 4.95
C THR A 194 -11.36 -5.46 3.88
N ILE A 195 -10.39 -6.07 3.19
CA ILE A 195 -10.67 -7.17 2.24
C ILE A 195 -11.47 -8.31 2.91
N VAL A 196 -11.25 -8.53 4.20
CA VAL A 196 -11.96 -9.56 4.99
C VAL A 196 -13.46 -9.21 5.12
N HIS A 197 -13.79 -7.93 5.34
CA HIS A 197 -15.17 -7.45 5.31
C HIS A 197 -15.77 -7.64 3.92
N LEU A 198 -15.06 -7.20 2.89
CA LEU A 198 -15.55 -7.29 1.51
C LEU A 198 -15.75 -8.73 1.04
N ALA A 199 -14.93 -9.69 1.51
CA ALA A 199 -15.13 -11.11 1.24
C ALA A 199 -16.47 -11.63 1.80
N GLY A 200 -16.86 -11.17 2.99
CA GLY A 200 -18.18 -11.46 3.56
C GLY A 200 -19.32 -10.86 2.75
N GLU A 201 -19.18 -9.60 2.36
CA GLU A 201 -20.18 -8.92 1.51
C GLU A 201 -20.28 -9.59 0.13
N MET A 202 -19.16 -9.98 -0.47
CA MET A 202 -19.14 -10.71 -1.74
C MET A 202 -19.85 -12.06 -1.62
N LEU A 203 -19.66 -12.78 -0.51
CA LEU A 203 -20.40 -14.02 -0.24
C LEU A 203 -21.90 -13.76 -0.14
N LYS A 204 -22.34 -12.69 0.54
CA LYS A 204 -23.76 -12.31 0.64
C LYS A 204 -24.38 -12.09 -0.74
N VAL A 205 -23.71 -11.28 -1.56
CA VAL A 205 -24.19 -10.92 -2.91
C VAL A 205 -24.22 -12.15 -3.83
N MET A 206 -23.12 -12.92 -3.89
CA MET A 206 -23.01 -14.04 -4.85
C MET A 206 -23.88 -15.25 -4.50
N ALA A 207 -24.11 -15.48 -3.22
CA ALA A 207 -24.94 -16.58 -2.75
C ALA A 207 -26.41 -16.18 -2.50
N ASP A 208 -26.75 -14.87 -2.66
CA ASP A 208 -28.05 -14.32 -2.31
C ASP A 208 -28.48 -14.71 -0.89
N ILE A 209 -27.67 -14.33 0.10
CA ILE A 209 -27.88 -14.60 1.53
C ILE A 209 -27.75 -13.32 2.35
N LYS A 210 -28.38 -13.30 3.51
CA LYS A 210 -28.30 -12.21 4.48
C LYS A 210 -27.53 -12.63 5.70
N MET A 211 -26.57 -11.80 6.14
CA MET A 211 -25.74 -12.03 7.32
C MET A 211 -25.42 -10.70 8.00
N ILE A 212 -25.22 -10.74 9.31
CA ILE A 212 -24.88 -9.56 10.13
C ILE A 212 -23.36 -9.42 10.21
N HIS A 213 -22.82 -8.26 9.88
CA HIS A 213 -21.39 -7.97 9.98
C HIS A 213 -20.99 -7.50 11.39
N VAL A 214 -19.91 -8.09 11.93
CA VAL A 214 -19.31 -7.70 13.21
C VAL A 214 -17.82 -7.38 12.98
N PRO A 215 -17.43 -6.08 13.04
CA PRO A 215 -16.05 -5.66 12.80
C PRO A 215 -15.18 -5.81 14.07
N TYR A 216 -13.95 -6.33 13.90
CA TYR A 216 -12.89 -6.39 14.91
C TYR A 216 -11.70 -5.49 14.50
N LYS A 217 -10.70 -5.31 15.37
CA LYS A 217 -9.50 -4.51 15.07
C LYS A 217 -8.42 -5.26 14.25
N GLY A 218 -8.66 -6.52 13.90
CA GLY A 218 -7.76 -7.35 13.12
C GLY A 218 -8.18 -8.82 13.12
N SER A 219 -7.59 -9.62 12.22
CA SER A 219 -7.92 -11.06 12.12
C SER A 219 -7.68 -11.86 13.40
N PRO A 220 -6.63 -11.62 14.22
CA PRO A 220 -6.46 -12.34 15.48
C PRO A 220 -7.64 -12.16 16.44
N GLN A 221 -8.15 -10.94 16.61
CA GLN A 221 -9.30 -10.65 17.46
C GLN A 221 -10.58 -11.26 16.90
N ALA A 222 -10.77 -11.20 15.58
CA ALA A 222 -11.92 -11.83 14.93
C ALA A 222 -11.92 -13.35 15.11
N ILE A 223 -10.75 -14.02 15.06
CA ILE A 223 -10.60 -15.45 15.38
C ILE A 223 -10.96 -15.72 16.83
N THR A 224 -10.55 -14.86 17.77
CA THR A 224 -10.94 -15.01 19.19
C THR A 224 -12.46 -14.92 19.35
N GLY A 225 -13.12 -13.95 18.72
CA GLY A 225 -14.57 -13.83 18.71
C GLY A 225 -15.27 -15.04 18.07
N LEU A 226 -14.71 -15.59 16.99
CA LEU A 226 -15.24 -16.82 16.37
C LEU A 226 -15.10 -18.04 17.30
N LEU A 227 -13.96 -18.20 17.98
CA LEU A 227 -13.74 -19.28 18.95
C LEU A 227 -14.66 -19.14 20.17
N GLY A 228 -15.00 -17.91 20.55
CA GLY A 228 -15.96 -17.62 21.63
C GLY A 228 -17.43 -17.76 21.21
N GLY A 229 -17.72 -17.99 19.93
CA GLY A 229 -19.08 -18.08 19.42
C GLY A 229 -19.80 -16.73 19.26
N GLU A 230 -19.08 -15.58 19.37
CA GLU A 230 -19.64 -14.24 19.13
C GLU A 230 -20.08 -14.06 17.66
N VAL A 231 -19.39 -14.72 16.74
CA VAL A 231 -19.72 -14.80 15.32
C VAL A 231 -19.69 -16.25 14.86
N ALA A 232 -20.44 -16.58 13.81
CA ALA A 232 -20.56 -17.95 13.30
C ALA A 232 -19.46 -18.33 12.29
N LEU A 233 -18.98 -17.32 11.55
CA LEU A 233 -17.97 -17.50 10.49
C LEU A 233 -17.16 -16.20 10.30
N LEU A 234 -16.05 -16.34 9.60
CA LEU A 234 -15.33 -15.21 9.04
C LEU A 234 -14.41 -15.63 7.89
N PHE A 235 -14.12 -14.71 7.00
CA PHE A 235 -12.92 -14.80 6.20
C PHE A 235 -11.74 -14.32 7.04
N SER A 236 -10.63 -15.02 7.02
CA SER A 236 -9.44 -14.68 7.80
C SER A 236 -8.19 -14.74 6.94
N THR A 237 -7.18 -13.96 7.30
CA THR A 237 -5.82 -14.27 6.87
C THR A 237 -5.36 -15.59 7.50
N MET A 238 -4.47 -16.30 6.85
CA MET A 238 -4.09 -17.65 7.26
C MET A 238 -3.34 -17.75 8.59
N PRO A 239 -2.42 -16.82 8.97
CA PRO A 239 -1.63 -16.97 10.19
C PRO A 239 -2.46 -17.19 11.47
N PRO A 240 -3.51 -16.45 11.78
CA PRO A 240 -4.33 -16.69 12.96
C PRO A 240 -5.32 -17.87 12.80
N ALA A 241 -5.73 -18.20 11.57
CA ALA A 241 -6.74 -19.24 11.31
C ALA A 241 -6.14 -20.65 11.28
N MET A 242 -5.02 -20.86 10.61
CA MET A 242 -4.42 -22.17 10.37
C MET A 242 -4.15 -22.97 11.65
N PRO A 243 -3.56 -22.42 12.72
CA PRO A 243 -3.35 -23.17 13.96
C PRO A 243 -4.67 -23.67 14.58
N MET A 244 -5.75 -22.89 14.44
CA MET A 244 -7.07 -23.25 14.99
C MET A 244 -7.75 -24.31 14.14
N VAL A 245 -7.58 -24.27 12.83
CA VAL A 245 -8.06 -25.31 11.90
C VAL A 245 -7.29 -26.62 12.16
N ALA A 246 -5.97 -26.57 12.24
CA ALA A 246 -5.13 -27.74 12.53
C ALA A 246 -5.46 -28.39 13.88
N ALA A 247 -5.83 -27.57 14.88
CA ALA A 247 -6.28 -28.07 16.20
C ALA A 247 -7.75 -28.53 16.23
N GLY A 248 -8.47 -28.49 15.09
CA GLY A 248 -9.89 -28.88 15.02
C GLY A 248 -10.85 -27.92 15.73
N LYS A 249 -10.35 -26.75 16.19
CA LYS A 249 -11.15 -25.71 16.87
C LYS A 249 -11.99 -24.88 15.92
N LEU A 250 -11.57 -24.80 14.66
CA LEU A 250 -12.31 -24.17 13.56
C LEU A 250 -12.35 -25.12 12.37
N ARG A 251 -13.29 -24.91 11.47
CA ARG A 251 -13.40 -25.64 10.20
C ARG A 251 -13.18 -24.69 9.04
N ALA A 252 -12.21 -25.00 8.16
CA ALA A 252 -12.01 -24.31 6.90
C ALA A 252 -13.01 -24.84 5.86
N LEU A 253 -13.65 -23.93 5.12
CA LEU A 253 -14.61 -24.26 4.07
C LEU A 253 -14.11 -23.90 2.67
N GLY A 254 -13.22 -22.92 2.55
CA GLY A 254 -12.69 -22.51 1.25
C GLY A 254 -11.60 -21.46 1.33
N VAL A 255 -10.79 -21.33 0.28
CA VAL A 255 -9.82 -20.27 0.09
C VAL A 255 -10.24 -19.38 -1.08
N THR A 256 -9.89 -18.09 -1.05
CA THR A 256 -10.40 -17.08 -1.98
C THR A 256 -9.59 -16.93 -3.27
N THR A 257 -8.48 -17.63 -3.38
CA THR A 257 -7.63 -17.65 -4.58
C THR A 257 -8.21 -18.56 -5.67
N PRO A 258 -7.88 -18.32 -6.96
CA PRO A 258 -8.32 -19.18 -8.07
C PRO A 258 -7.82 -20.63 -7.97
N GLN A 259 -6.68 -20.81 -7.30
CA GLN A 259 -6.06 -22.12 -7.06
C GLN A 259 -5.90 -22.35 -5.56
N ARG A 260 -5.89 -23.63 -5.17
CA ARG A 260 -5.62 -24.01 -3.78
C ARG A 260 -4.24 -23.53 -3.34
N THR A 261 -4.12 -23.15 -2.09
CA THR A 261 -2.83 -22.74 -1.52
C THR A 261 -2.02 -23.94 -1.06
N GLY A 262 -0.70 -23.90 -1.27
CA GLY A 262 0.22 -24.93 -0.77
C GLY A 262 0.21 -25.10 0.76
N ALA A 263 -0.24 -24.09 1.50
CA ALA A 263 -0.37 -24.14 2.96
C ALA A 263 -1.62 -24.92 3.45
N ALA A 264 -2.61 -25.18 2.57
CA ALA A 264 -3.87 -25.86 2.90
C ALA A 264 -4.45 -26.53 1.64
N LEU A 265 -3.74 -27.49 1.07
CA LEU A 265 -4.13 -28.15 -0.19
C LEU A 265 -5.45 -28.94 -0.07
N GLU A 266 -5.83 -29.36 1.12
CA GLU A 266 -7.08 -30.04 1.42
C GLU A 266 -8.30 -29.10 1.36
N VAL A 267 -8.11 -27.78 1.50
CA VAL A 267 -9.18 -26.79 1.48
C VAL A 267 -9.48 -26.39 0.05
N PRO A 268 -10.72 -26.55 -0.45
CA PRO A 268 -11.09 -26.17 -1.81
C PRO A 268 -11.04 -24.65 -2.01
N THR A 269 -10.97 -24.21 -3.24
CA THR A 269 -11.23 -22.79 -3.55
C THR A 269 -12.73 -22.50 -3.42
N MET A 270 -13.10 -21.22 -3.25
CA MET A 270 -14.50 -20.80 -3.26
C MET A 270 -15.17 -21.13 -4.60
N GLN A 271 -14.42 -21.12 -5.71
CA GLN A 271 -14.90 -21.49 -7.03
C GLN A 271 -15.17 -23.00 -7.13
N GLU A 272 -14.25 -23.86 -6.64
CA GLU A 272 -14.46 -25.31 -6.54
C GLU A 272 -15.65 -25.64 -5.63
N ALA A 273 -15.89 -24.81 -4.62
CA ALA A 273 -17.02 -24.96 -3.70
C ALA A 273 -18.37 -24.46 -4.27
N GLY A 274 -18.41 -24.02 -5.54
CA GLY A 274 -19.62 -23.69 -6.27
C GLY A 274 -19.92 -22.20 -6.40
N LEU A 275 -19.07 -21.30 -5.94
CA LEU A 275 -19.20 -19.85 -6.13
C LEU A 275 -18.33 -19.42 -7.33
N LYS A 276 -18.84 -19.58 -8.53
CA LYS A 276 -18.16 -19.20 -9.76
C LYS A 276 -17.71 -17.73 -9.69
N ASP A 277 -16.49 -17.45 -10.14
CA ASP A 277 -15.88 -16.11 -10.18
C ASP A 277 -15.64 -15.47 -8.80
N PHE A 278 -15.75 -16.25 -7.70
CA PHE A 278 -15.36 -15.77 -6.38
C PHE A 278 -13.83 -15.77 -6.28
N GLU A 279 -13.25 -14.58 -6.44
CA GLU A 279 -11.80 -14.40 -6.36
C GLU A 279 -11.47 -13.09 -5.63
N LEU A 280 -10.78 -13.23 -4.49
CA LEU A 280 -10.19 -12.12 -3.76
C LEU A 280 -8.78 -12.49 -3.30
N VAL A 281 -7.82 -11.68 -3.73
CA VAL A 281 -6.40 -11.82 -3.35
C VAL A 281 -6.00 -10.62 -2.53
N LEU A 282 -5.44 -10.86 -1.35
CA LEU A 282 -4.85 -9.82 -0.52
C LEU A 282 -3.45 -9.52 -1.05
N TYR A 283 -3.27 -8.36 -1.67
CA TYR A 283 -1.97 -7.87 -2.09
C TYR A 283 -1.35 -7.02 -0.98
N SER A 284 -0.15 -7.38 -0.55
CA SER A 284 0.65 -6.59 0.37
C SER A 284 1.77 -5.87 -0.39
N GLY A 285 1.96 -4.59 -0.09
CA GLY A 285 2.97 -3.77 -0.75
C GLY A 285 3.58 -2.74 0.19
N ILE A 286 4.68 -2.17 -0.24
CA ILE A 286 5.41 -1.12 0.48
C ILE A 286 5.11 0.21 -0.17
N LEU A 287 4.56 1.12 0.61
CA LEU A 287 4.35 2.52 0.28
C LEU A 287 5.28 3.39 1.13
N ALA A 288 5.57 4.58 0.65
CA ALA A 288 6.25 5.63 1.39
C ALA A 288 5.40 6.93 1.32
N PRO A 289 5.65 7.93 2.16
CA PRO A 289 5.03 9.24 2.01
C PRO A 289 5.31 9.83 0.63
N ARG A 290 4.42 10.69 0.14
CA ARG A 290 4.60 11.38 -1.14
C ARG A 290 5.89 12.19 -1.16
N GLY A 291 6.66 12.09 -2.25
CA GLY A 291 7.81 12.94 -2.49
C GLY A 291 9.14 12.41 -1.96
N VAL A 292 9.20 11.14 -1.51
CA VAL A 292 10.47 10.48 -1.20
C VAL A 292 11.38 10.51 -2.45
N PRO A 293 12.67 10.88 -2.31
CA PRO A 293 13.60 10.98 -3.44
C PRO A 293 13.68 9.68 -4.23
N ARG A 294 13.70 9.79 -5.56
CA ARG A 294 13.71 8.63 -6.47
C ARG A 294 14.82 7.63 -6.16
N ALA A 295 16.02 8.09 -5.88
CA ALA A 295 17.15 7.23 -5.53
C ALA A 295 16.89 6.38 -4.25
N VAL A 296 16.16 6.93 -3.28
CA VAL A 296 15.74 6.20 -2.07
C VAL A 296 14.70 5.13 -2.42
N VAL A 297 13.70 5.49 -3.24
CA VAL A 297 12.66 4.55 -3.70
C VAL A 297 13.30 3.39 -4.46
N ASP A 298 14.22 3.66 -5.39
CA ASP A 298 14.90 2.64 -6.17
C ASP A 298 15.75 1.71 -5.30
N LYS A 299 16.50 2.27 -4.32
CA LYS A 299 17.25 1.47 -3.35
C LYS A 299 16.32 0.57 -2.53
N LEU A 300 15.22 1.12 -2.01
CA LEU A 300 14.23 0.34 -1.26
C LEU A 300 13.60 -0.75 -2.12
N ASN A 301 13.19 -0.46 -3.36
CA ASN A 301 12.64 -1.44 -4.29
C ASN A 301 13.60 -2.63 -4.47
N VAL A 302 14.89 -2.36 -4.70
CA VAL A 302 15.92 -3.40 -4.84
C VAL A 302 16.06 -4.22 -3.56
N GLU A 303 16.17 -3.57 -2.39
CA GLU A 303 16.41 -4.26 -1.12
C GLU A 303 15.19 -5.08 -0.67
N PHE A 304 13.96 -4.57 -0.81
CA PHE A 304 12.75 -5.36 -0.59
C PHE A 304 12.66 -6.54 -1.56
N GLY A 305 12.98 -6.33 -2.83
CA GLY A 305 13.00 -7.37 -3.85
C GLY A 305 14.00 -8.49 -3.55
N LYS A 306 15.20 -8.17 -3.03
CA LYS A 306 16.18 -9.15 -2.55
C LYS A 306 15.64 -9.91 -1.32
N ALA A 307 15.13 -9.18 -0.32
CA ALA A 307 14.64 -9.77 0.92
C ALA A 307 13.52 -10.78 0.68
N VAL A 308 12.55 -10.46 -0.19
CA VAL A 308 11.42 -11.35 -0.54
C VAL A 308 11.89 -12.65 -1.21
N ARG A 309 13.01 -12.63 -1.94
CA ARG A 309 13.58 -13.82 -2.63
C ARG A 309 14.43 -14.71 -1.75
N LEU A 310 14.75 -14.30 -0.53
CA LEU A 310 15.55 -15.11 0.38
C LEU A 310 14.81 -16.40 0.77
N PRO A 311 15.47 -17.57 0.78
CA PRO A 311 14.83 -18.86 1.09
C PRO A 311 14.09 -18.86 2.43
N GLU A 312 14.66 -18.23 3.45
CA GLU A 312 14.06 -18.13 4.78
C GLU A 312 12.80 -17.27 4.81
N VAL A 313 12.71 -16.21 3.98
CA VAL A 313 11.49 -15.39 3.83
C VAL A 313 10.43 -16.18 3.06
N GLN A 314 10.83 -16.83 1.97
CA GLN A 314 9.92 -17.70 1.19
C GLN A 314 9.38 -18.86 2.02
N ASN A 315 10.18 -19.44 2.92
CA ASN A 315 9.72 -20.48 3.86
C ASN A 315 8.66 -19.93 4.84
N VAL A 316 8.80 -18.71 5.33
CA VAL A 316 7.76 -18.05 6.14
C VAL A 316 6.51 -17.82 5.29
N TYR A 317 6.66 -17.31 4.06
CA TYR A 317 5.56 -17.03 3.15
C TYR A 317 4.76 -18.30 2.83
N SER A 318 5.43 -19.40 2.49
CA SER A 318 4.76 -20.66 2.17
C SER A 318 3.91 -21.20 3.34
N LYS A 319 4.41 -21.07 4.58
CA LYS A 319 3.68 -21.49 5.79
C LYS A 319 2.40 -20.69 6.05
N VAL A 320 2.32 -19.48 5.54
CA VAL A 320 1.15 -18.60 5.69
C VAL A 320 0.35 -18.47 4.38
N GLY A 321 0.65 -19.29 3.40
CA GLY A 321 -0.02 -19.31 2.10
C GLY A 321 0.24 -18.11 1.23
N ALA A 322 1.22 -17.27 1.59
CA ALA A 322 1.60 -16.10 0.79
C ALA A 322 2.48 -16.50 -0.37
N LEU A 323 2.24 -15.91 -1.53
CA LEU A 323 3.10 -16.01 -2.71
C LEU A 323 3.97 -14.75 -2.80
N PRO A 324 5.30 -14.89 -2.97
CA PRO A 324 6.17 -13.75 -3.16
C PRO A 324 5.86 -13.08 -4.50
N VAL A 325 5.64 -11.77 -4.48
CA VAL A 325 5.40 -10.94 -5.67
C VAL A 325 6.23 -9.68 -5.52
N THR A 326 6.98 -9.32 -6.56
CA THR A 326 7.73 -8.05 -6.60
C THR A 326 7.56 -7.38 -7.96
N ASN A 327 7.57 -6.06 -8.00
CA ASN A 327 7.45 -5.27 -9.22
C ASN A 327 8.20 -3.95 -9.10
N THR A 328 8.27 -3.20 -10.20
CA THR A 328 8.81 -1.84 -10.19
C THR A 328 7.83 -0.87 -9.54
N PRO A 329 8.29 0.30 -9.07
CA PRO A 329 7.41 1.33 -8.52
C PRO A 329 6.29 1.76 -9.50
N GLU A 330 6.59 1.84 -10.79
CA GLU A 330 5.63 2.21 -11.83
C GLU A 330 4.57 1.12 -12.05
N ALA A 331 5.00 -0.14 -12.13
CA ALA A 331 4.09 -1.28 -12.24
C ALA A 331 3.22 -1.42 -10.98
N PHE A 332 3.77 -1.08 -9.82
CA PHE A 332 3.02 -1.07 -8.57
C PHE A 332 1.98 0.07 -8.52
N ALA A 333 2.33 1.26 -8.99
CA ALA A 333 1.37 2.36 -9.12
C ALA A 333 0.19 1.98 -10.03
N ALA A 334 0.48 1.35 -11.18
CA ALA A 334 -0.55 0.87 -12.09
C ALA A 334 -1.43 -0.22 -11.46
N HIS A 335 -0.83 -1.13 -10.67
CA HIS A 335 -1.57 -2.16 -9.94
C HIS A 335 -2.53 -1.55 -8.91
N ILE A 336 -2.11 -0.55 -8.13
CA ILE A 336 -2.99 0.16 -7.19
C ILE A 336 -4.20 0.75 -7.90
N GLN A 337 -4.00 1.43 -9.03
CA GLN A 337 -5.10 2.00 -9.81
C GLN A 337 -6.05 0.92 -10.35
N SER A 338 -5.51 -0.20 -10.84
CA SER A 338 -6.30 -1.34 -11.30
C SER A 338 -7.18 -1.92 -10.19
N GLU A 339 -6.60 -2.13 -9.01
CA GLU A 339 -7.35 -2.62 -7.84
C GLU A 339 -8.43 -1.62 -7.40
N MET A 340 -8.18 -0.32 -7.43
CA MET A 340 -9.19 0.70 -7.12
C MET A 340 -10.40 0.62 -8.05
N VAL A 341 -10.18 0.43 -9.35
CA VAL A 341 -11.28 0.28 -10.32
C VAL A 341 -12.06 -1.02 -10.09
N LYS A 342 -11.34 -2.15 -9.93
CA LYS A 342 -11.94 -3.48 -9.70
C LYS A 342 -12.76 -3.50 -8.41
N LEU A 343 -12.18 -3.09 -7.31
CA LEU A 343 -12.79 -3.18 -5.99
C LEU A 343 -13.82 -2.08 -5.74
N GLY A 344 -13.67 -0.92 -6.37
CA GLY A 344 -14.68 0.13 -6.34
C GLY A 344 -16.03 -0.36 -6.90
N LYS A 345 -16.00 -1.12 -8.01
CA LYS A 345 -17.21 -1.77 -8.55
C LYS A 345 -17.81 -2.77 -7.55
N LEU A 346 -16.96 -3.56 -6.88
CA LEU A 346 -17.44 -4.55 -5.90
C LEU A 346 -18.03 -3.87 -4.66
N VAL A 347 -17.44 -2.78 -4.17
CA VAL A 347 -18.00 -1.96 -3.08
C VAL A 347 -19.38 -1.42 -3.46
N GLN A 348 -19.56 -0.91 -4.67
CA GLN A 348 -20.85 -0.42 -5.15
C GLN A 348 -21.90 -1.55 -5.22
N LEU A 349 -21.53 -2.72 -5.74
CA LEU A 349 -22.44 -3.87 -5.85
C LEU A 349 -22.83 -4.43 -4.48
N SER A 350 -21.92 -4.44 -3.51
CA SER A 350 -22.19 -4.92 -2.15
C SER A 350 -23.05 -3.96 -1.33
N GLY A 351 -23.16 -2.69 -1.75
CA GLY A 351 -23.83 -1.64 -0.95
C GLY A 351 -23.07 -1.29 0.33
N ALA A 352 -21.87 -1.81 0.56
CA ALA A 352 -21.06 -1.54 1.74
C ALA A 352 -20.69 -0.05 1.80
N ARG A 353 -20.85 0.57 2.98
CA ARG A 353 -20.50 1.97 3.25
C ARG A 353 -19.96 2.10 4.67
N VAL A 354 -19.06 3.04 4.86
CA VAL A 354 -18.61 3.50 6.17
C VAL A 354 -18.75 5.02 6.16
N ASP A 355 -19.56 5.53 7.07
CA ASP A 355 -19.83 6.97 7.23
C ASP A 355 -18.75 7.64 8.11
#